data_18a27ffb10ce0ccbc92cec628947a1cd
#
_entry.id   18a27ffb10ce0ccbc92cec628947a1cd
#
_cell.length_a   1.000
_cell.length_b   1.000
_cell.length_c   1.000
_cell.angle_alpha   90.00
_cell.angle_beta   90.00
_cell.angle_gamma   90.00
#
_symmetry.space_group_name_H-M   'P 1'
#
loop_
_entity.id
_entity.type
_entity.pdbx_description
1 polymer ?
#
loop_
_entity_poly.entity_id
_entity_poly.type
_entity_poly.pdbx_seq_one_letter_code
_entity_poly.pdbx_strand_id
1 'polypeptide(L)'
;MMGDHMNIQQMMKQAQQMQEHLQKQMAELKVEATAGGGMVTVVVNGAKQIQSLKIDPDVVSKDDVEMLQDLIVAAVNDAHRKADEMMAQKMGGMIPGLKL
;
A
#
# COMPACT_ATOMS: atom_id res chain seq x y z
N MET A 1 -20.43 -39.29 -4.31
CA MET A 1 -20.20 -38.97 -3.85
C MET A 1 -20.25 -38.29 -3.34
N MET A 2 -20.08 -38.15 -3.09
CA MET A 2 -20.10 -37.58 -2.56
C MET A 2 -19.55 -36.84 -2.09
N GLY A 3 -19.20 -37.22 -1.90
CA GLY A 3 -18.47 -36.73 -1.01
C GLY A 3 -18.02 -35.43 -1.27
N ASP A 4 -17.78 -35.40 -1.91
CA ASP A 4 -17.55 -34.44 -2.35
C ASP A 4 -18.23 -33.37 -2.23
N HIS A 5 -18.50 -33.28 -1.52
CA HIS A 5 -19.33 -32.31 -1.23
C HIS A 5 -18.77 -31.12 -0.76
N MET A 6 -17.74 -30.76 -1.31
CA MET A 6 -17.41 -29.46 -1.20
C MET A 6 -18.42 -28.71 -1.91
N ASN A 7 -19.21 -28.22 -1.21
CA ASN A 7 -20.21 -27.37 -1.59
C ASN A 7 -19.59 -26.15 -2.21
N ILE A 8 -19.91 -25.87 -3.44
CA ILE A 8 -19.43 -24.69 -4.14
C ILE A 8 -19.72 -23.43 -3.33
N GLN A 9 -20.85 -23.40 -2.65
CA GLN A 9 -21.21 -22.27 -1.81
C GLN A 9 -20.24 -22.08 -0.66
N GLN A 10 -19.78 -23.16 -0.05
CA GLN A 10 -18.78 -23.08 1.02
C GLN A 10 -17.44 -22.59 0.48
N MET A 11 -17.06 -23.09 -0.69
CA MET A 11 -15.82 -22.64 -1.30
C MET A 11 -15.86 -21.17 -1.65
N MET A 12 -16.98 -20.70 -2.18
CA MET A 12 -17.16 -19.29 -2.49
C MET A 12 -17.13 -18.44 -1.23
N LYS A 13 -17.76 -18.93 -0.17
CA LYS A 13 -17.77 -18.21 1.09
C LYS A 13 -16.37 -18.08 1.67
N GLN A 14 -15.59 -19.16 1.62
CA GLN A 14 -14.21 -19.11 2.09
C GLN A 14 -13.36 -18.17 1.26
N ALA A 15 -13.56 -18.16 -0.05
CA ALA A 15 -12.86 -17.27 -0.94
C ALA A 15 -13.19 -15.81 -0.63
N GLN A 16 -14.47 -15.52 -0.38
CA GLN A 16 -14.89 -14.18 -0.01
C GLN A 16 -14.28 -13.74 1.31
N GLN A 17 -14.27 -14.62 2.30
CA GLN A 17 -13.69 -14.33 3.60
C GLN A 17 -12.19 -14.05 3.48
N MET A 18 -11.50 -14.84 2.67
CA MET A 18 -10.08 -14.63 2.44
C MET A 18 -9.82 -13.29 1.75
N GLN A 19 -10.64 -12.96 0.75
CA GLN A 19 -10.53 -11.70 0.04
C GLN A 19 -10.78 -10.52 0.98
N GLU A 20 -11.80 -10.61 1.82
CA GLU A 20 -12.09 -9.57 2.80
C GLU A 20 -10.93 -9.39 3.78
N HIS A 21 -10.35 -10.51 4.22
CA HIS A 21 -9.21 -10.47 5.13
C HIS A 21 -8.01 -9.79 4.50
N LEU A 22 -7.72 -10.12 3.23
CA LEU A 22 -6.63 -9.48 2.50
C LEU A 22 -6.87 -7.99 2.33
N GLN A 23 -8.10 -7.61 1.95
CA GLN A 23 -8.43 -6.20 1.80
C GLN A 23 -8.26 -5.44 3.10
N LYS A 24 -8.68 -6.05 4.21
CA LYS A 24 -8.53 -5.45 5.52
C LYS A 24 -7.06 -5.28 5.88
N GLN A 25 -6.24 -6.30 5.64
CA GLN A 25 -4.82 -6.22 5.90
C GLN A 25 -4.17 -5.12 5.06
N MET A 26 -4.55 -5.02 3.80
CA MET A 26 -4.03 -3.97 2.92
C MET A 26 -4.43 -2.59 3.40
N ALA A 27 -5.69 -2.44 3.84
CA ALA A 27 -6.18 -1.15 4.32
C ALA A 27 -5.50 -0.73 5.62
N GLU A 28 -5.10 -1.68 6.45
CA GLU A 28 -4.46 -1.40 7.74
C GLU A 28 -2.96 -1.18 7.62
N LEU A 29 -2.34 -1.61 6.53
CA LEU A 29 -0.92 -1.42 6.31
C LEU A 29 -0.64 0.07 6.10
N LYS A 30 0.35 0.59 6.80
CA LYS A 30 0.75 1.99 6.66
C LYS A 30 2.19 2.06 6.21
N VAL A 31 2.40 2.79 5.14
CA VAL A 31 3.72 2.98 4.55
C VAL A 31 3.98 4.46 4.45
N GLU A 32 5.09 4.90 5.03
CA GLU A 32 5.46 6.32 5.03
C GLU A 32 6.66 6.53 4.11
N ALA A 33 6.62 7.60 3.35
CA ALA A 33 7.74 8.02 2.52
C ALA A 33 7.89 9.52 2.59
N THR A 34 9.11 9.98 2.46
CA THR A 34 9.42 11.42 2.50
C THR A 34 10.23 11.81 1.28
N ALA A 35 10.22 13.10 0.98
CA ALA A 35 11.07 13.68 -0.05
C ALA A 35 11.61 15.00 0.44
N GLY A 36 12.78 15.41 -0.10
CA GLY A 36 13.40 16.66 0.24
C GLY A 36 13.85 16.76 1.70
N GLY A 37 14.31 15.63 2.28
CA GLY A 37 14.76 15.65 3.67
C GLY A 37 13.65 15.84 4.67
N GLY A 38 12.44 15.40 4.33
CA GLY A 38 11.29 15.52 5.21
C GLY A 38 10.39 16.71 4.92
N MET A 39 10.66 17.45 3.85
CA MET A 39 9.81 18.56 3.46
C MET A 39 8.40 18.13 3.09
N VAL A 40 8.28 16.94 2.50
CA VAL A 40 7.01 16.34 2.16
C VAL A 40 6.98 14.93 2.71
N THR A 41 5.89 14.57 3.40
CA THR A 41 5.70 13.24 3.97
C THR A 41 4.36 12.71 3.50
N VAL A 42 4.36 11.48 2.97
CA VAL A 42 3.16 10.81 2.46
C VAL A 42 2.98 9.50 3.20
N VAL A 43 1.76 9.20 3.58
CA VAL A 43 1.39 7.90 4.14
C VAL A 43 0.37 7.27 3.21
N VAL A 44 0.66 6.03 2.80
CA VAL A 44 -0.26 5.24 1.97
C VAL A 44 -0.53 3.91 2.66
N ASN A 45 -1.61 3.24 2.24
CA ASN A 45 -1.88 1.89 2.71
C ASN A 45 -1.37 0.87 1.68
N GLY A 46 -1.60 -0.43 1.95
CA GLY A 46 -1.17 -1.49 1.04
C GLY A 46 -1.88 -1.47 -0.31
N ALA A 47 -3.05 -0.87 -0.38
CA ALA A 47 -3.79 -0.66 -1.64
C ALA A 47 -3.34 0.60 -2.36
N LYS A 48 -2.28 1.26 -1.86
CA LYS A 48 -1.69 2.47 -2.43
C LYS A 48 -2.60 3.69 -2.38
N GLN A 49 -3.57 3.68 -1.48
CA GLN A 49 -4.38 4.86 -1.24
C GLN A 49 -3.61 5.83 -0.37
N ILE A 50 -3.61 7.09 -0.75
CA ILE A 50 -2.95 8.13 0.04
C ILE A 50 -3.84 8.47 1.22
N GLN A 51 -3.32 8.24 2.42
CA GLN A 51 -4.07 8.49 3.65
C GLN A 51 -3.75 9.86 4.24
N SER A 52 -2.52 10.33 4.08
CA SER A 52 -2.15 11.65 4.51
C SER A 52 -1.00 12.19 3.68
N LEU A 53 -0.95 13.49 3.58
CA LEU A 53 0.11 14.23 2.92
C LEU A 53 0.43 15.42 3.80
N LYS A 54 1.67 15.52 4.26
CA LYS A 54 2.13 16.64 5.07
C LYS A 54 3.20 17.40 4.32
N ILE A 55 3.06 18.68 4.31
CA ILE A 55 4.02 19.60 3.68
C ILE A 55 4.53 20.56 4.74
N ASP A 56 5.84 20.67 4.84
CA ASP A 56 6.45 21.67 5.73
C ASP A 56 6.05 23.06 5.23
N PRO A 57 5.39 23.88 6.05
CA PRO A 57 4.97 25.21 5.61
C PRO A 57 6.12 26.09 5.15
N ASP A 58 7.32 25.85 5.66
CA ASP A 58 8.49 26.68 5.34
C ASP A 58 8.94 26.51 3.88
N VAL A 59 8.52 25.40 3.21
CA VAL A 59 8.90 25.19 1.82
C VAL A 59 7.81 25.63 0.84
N VAL A 60 6.69 26.11 1.36
CA VAL A 60 5.60 26.56 0.50
C VAL A 60 5.86 27.99 0.07
N SER A 61 6.20 28.18 -1.20
CA SER A 61 6.47 29.48 -1.76
C SER A 61 5.87 29.55 -3.15
N LYS A 62 5.22 30.65 -3.44
CA LYS A 62 4.64 30.86 -4.76
C LYS A 62 5.71 30.91 -5.86
N ASP A 63 6.96 31.17 -5.47
CA ASP A 63 8.07 31.26 -6.43
C ASP A 63 8.70 29.89 -6.70
N ASP A 64 8.39 28.89 -5.87
CA ASP A 64 8.96 27.55 -5.98
C ASP A 64 7.90 26.46 -6.05
N VAL A 65 6.78 26.72 -6.72
CA VAL A 65 5.68 25.77 -6.83
C VAL A 65 6.13 24.52 -7.55
N GLU A 66 6.97 24.68 -8.58
CA GLU A 66 7.46 23.55 -9.35
C GLU A 66 8.30 22.60 -8.50
N MET A 67 9.15 23.12 -7.64
CA MET A 67 9.92 22.32 -6.70
C MET A 67 8.99 21.52 -5.80
N LEU A 68 7.95 22.17 -5.26
CA LEU A 68 7.00 21.49 -4.38
C LEU A 68 6.27 20.38 -5.10
N GLN A 69 5.85 20.62 -6.35
CA GLN A 69 5.22 19.60 -7.17
C GLN A 69 6.12 18.38 -7.34
N ASP A 70 7.38 18.61 -7.64
CA ASP A 70 8.36 17.53 -7.83
C ASP A 70 8.57 16.74 -6.54
N LEU A 71 8.61 17.41 -5.40
CA LEU A 71 8.75 16.74 -4.11
C LEU A 71 7.54 15.86 -3.80
N ILE A 72 6.34 16.35 -4.09
CA ILE A 72 5.12 15.58 -3.87
C ILE A 72 5.12 14.32 -4.76
N VAL A 73 5.45 14.49 -6.02
CA VAL A 73 5.51 13.36 -6.96
C VAL A 73 6.53 12.33 -6.49
N ALA A 74 7.70 12.78 -6.08
CA ALA A 74 8.75 11.87 -5.60
C ALA A 74 8.30 11.12 -4.35
N ALA A 75 7.67 11.80 -3.38
CA ALA A 75 7.22 11.16 -2.15
C ALA A 75 6.12 10.15 -2.42
N VAL A 76 5.14 10.48 -3.27
CA VAL A 76 4.05 9.57 -3.60
C VAL A 76 4.57 8.34 -4.32
N ASN A 77 5.43 8.53 -5.31
CA ASN A 77 5.99 7.40 -6.04
C ASN A 77 6.82 6.49 -5.15
N ASP A 78 7.60 7.07 -4.24
CA ASP A 78 8.39 6.28 -3.30
C ASP A 78 7.50 5.51 -2.33
N ALA A 79 6.41 6.14 -1.85
CA ALA A 79 5.45 5.47 -0.99
C ALA A 79 4.80 4.29 -1.69
N HIS A 80 4.42 4.46 -2.95
CA HIS A 80 3.82 3.38 -3.74
C HIS A 80 4.81 2.23 -3.94
N ARG A 81 6.07 2.55 -4.23
CA ARG A 81 7.11 1.54 -4.39
C ARG A 81 7.31 0.75 -3.10
N LYS A 82 7.37 1.44 -1.98
CA LYS A 82 7.52 0.79 -0.68
C LYS A 82 6.33 -0.08 -0.34
N ALA A 83 5.11 0.38 -0.66
CA ALA A 83 3.90 -0.41 -0.44
C ALA A 83 3.94 -1.70 -1.25
N ASP A 84 4.35 -1.62 -2.52
CA ASP A 84 4.50 -2.79 -3.37
C ASP A 84 5.53 -3.78 -2.80
N GLU A 85 6.65 -3.26 -2.32
CA GLU A 85 7.70 -4.11 -1.73
C GLU A 85 7.20 -4.81 -0.48
N MET A 86 6.49 -4.10 0.38
CA MET A 86 5.97 -4.68 1.61
C MET A 86 4.91 -5.74 1.32
N MET A 87 4.04 -5.50 0.35
CA MET A 87 3.04 -6.49 -0.05
C MET A 87 3.69 -7.72 -0.66
N ALA A 88 4.72 -7.52 -1.49
CA ALA A 88 5.46 -8.63 -2.07
C ALA A 88 6.13 -9.49 -0.99
N GLN A 89 6.70 -8.86 0.02
CA GLN A 89 7.31 -9.58 1.13
C GLN A 89 6.29 -10.41 1.90
N LYS A 90 5.11 -9.84 2.15
CA LYS A 90 4.05 -10.57 2.83
C LYS A 90 3.57 -11.75 2.01
N MET A 91 3.39 -11.56 0.70
CA MET A 91 2.97 -12.65 -0.17
C MET A 91 4.05 -13.71 -0.30
N GLY A 92 5.32 -13.29 -0.36
CA GLY A 92 6.44 -14.22 -0.38
C GLY A 92 6.51 -15.09 0.86
N GLY A 93 6.16 -14.53 2.02
CA GLY A 93 6.09 -15.30 3.25
C GLY A 93 4.90 -16.25 3.29
N MET A 94 3.86 -15.99 2.50
CA MET A 94 2.68 -16.83 2.43
C MET A 94 2.82 -17.97 1.42
N ILE A 95 3.77 -17.87 0.51
CA ILE A 95 3.99 -18.87 -0.55
C ILE A 95 5.35 -19.51 -0.32
N PRO A 96 5.39 -20.72 0.27
CA PRO A 96 6.66 -21.38 0.55
C PRO A 96 7.46 -21.60 -0.73
N GLY A 97 8.74 -21.30 -0.67
CA GLY A 97 9.63 -21.50 -1.80
C GLY A 97 9.68 -20.35 -2.80
N LEU A 98 8.81 -19.38 -2.66
CA LEU A 98 8.86 -18.20 -3.51
C LEU A 98 9.93 -17.24 -2.98
N LYS A 99 10.88 -16.91 -3.84
CA LYS A 99 11.92 -15.92 -3.48
C LYS A 99 11.64 -14.65 -4.25
N LEU A 100 11.57 -13.58 -3.55
CA LEU A 100 11.33 -12.27 -4.13
C LEU A 100 12.56 -11.39 -4.08
#